data_92f9ea544e08e0952964957d383b4c87
#
_entry.id   92f9ea544e08e0952964957d383b4c87
#
_cell.length_a   1.000
_cell.length_b   1.000
_cell.length_c   1.000
_cell.angle_alpha   90.00
_cell.angle_beta   90.00
_cell.angle_gamma   90.00
#
_symmetry.space_group_name_H-M   'P 1'
#
loop_
_entity.id
_entity.type
_entity.pdbx_description
1 polymer ?
#
loop_
_entity_poly.entity_id
_entity_poly.type
_entity_poly.pdbx_seq_one_letter_code
_entity_poly.pdbx_strand_id
1 'polypeptide(L)'
;MSRATALLLVIVIGAVAAFAWTRWTSDEAAVERRLHGLAAEVNESTIDGAGLRARSAQLGTYFTDDVVIDLGKGAAAIRGRATVMDMASRLQPRTSAFTLQLTDIGVVLAPDRLSGSVVLTAEFTRRGGGENAIDARELSLAVTKADGAWRISRLTVVEAFK
;
A
#
# COMPACT_ATOMS: atom_id res chain seq x y z
N MET A 1 -47.79 -5.82 -0.03
CA MET A 1 -46.86 -4.81 0.54
C MET A 1 -47.59 -3.47 0.57
N SER A 2 -47.62 -2.80 1.72
CA SER A 2 -48.24 -1.47 1.80
C SER A 2 -47.32 -0.45 1.07
N ARG A 3 -47.94 0.62 0.52
CA ARG A 3 -47.17 1.70 -0.13
C ARG A 3 -46.10 2.31 0.79
N ALA A 4 -46.39 2.34 2.11
CA ALA A 4 -45.47 2.80 3.13
C ALA A 4 -44.22 1.91 3.26
N THR A 5 -44.37 0.57 3.20
CA THR A 5 -43.26 -0.39 3.27
C THR A 5 -42.35 -0.29 2.05
N ALA A 6 -42.94 -0.09 0.87
CA ALA A 6 -42.17 0.10 -0.35
C ALA A 6 -41.34 1.41 -0.34
N LEU A 7 -41.94 2.49 0.17
CA LEU A 7 -41.27 3.80 0.27
C LEU A 7 -40.09 3.75 1.27
N LEU A 8 -40.29 3.08 2.41
CA LEU A 8 -39.24 2.89 3.44
C LEU A 8 -38.07 2.07 2.90
N LEU A 9 -38.36 1.03 2.12
CA LEU A 9 -37.34 0.19 1.50
C LEU A 9 -36.48 0.97 0.48
N VAL A 10 -37.11 1.83 -0.32
CA VAL A 10 -36.38 2.70 -1.29
C VAL A 10 -35.49 3.71 -0.57
N ILE A 11 -35.95 4.30 0.55
CA ILE A 11 -35.13 5.24 1.34
C ILE A 11 -33.95 4.53 1.95
N VAL A 12 -34.11 3.33 2.51
CA VAL A 12 -33.03 2.54 3.10
C VAL A 12 -31.98 2.15 2.03
N ILE A 13 -32.43 1.67 0.87
CA ILE A 13 -31.53 1.32 -0.24
C ILE A 13 -30.76 2.58 -0.74
N GLY A 14 -31.46 3.71 -0.87
CA GLY A 14 -30.85 4.98 -1.26
C GLY A 14 -29.79 5.46 -0.25
N ALA A 15 -30.08 5.36 1.05
CA ALA A 15 -29.15 5.73 2.11
C ALA A 15 -27.93 4.80 2.15
N VAL A 16 -28.11 3.48 2.00
CA VAL A 16 -27.02 2.51 1.93
C VAL A 16 -26.15 2.76 0.67
N ALA A 17 -26.78 3.00 -0.46
CA ALA A 17 -26.05 3.31 -1.70
C ALA A 17 -25.26 4.61 -1.60
N ALA A 18 -25.84 5.68 -1.02
CA ALA A 18 -25.15 6.95 -0.79
C ALA A 18 -23.98 6.80 0.19
N PHE A 19 -24.19 6.05 1.28
CA PHE A 19 -23.13 5.76 2.26
C PHE A 19 -22.00 4.93 1.65
N ALA A 20 -22.31 3.90 0.87
CA ALA A 20 -21.33 3.10 0.15
C ALA A 20 -20.56 3.94 -0.87
N TRP A 21 -21.26 4.84 -1.58
CA TRP A 21 -20.64 5.75 -2.55
C TRP A 21 -19.67 6.74 -1.88
N THR A 22 -20.06 7.37 -0.77
CA THR A 22 -19.18 8.30 -0.04
C THR A 22 -17.95 7.60 0.54
N ARG A 23 -18.09 6.37 1.02
CA ARG A 23 -16.95 5.57 1.45
C ARG A 23 -16.02 5.18 0.31
N TRP A 24 -16.59 4.78 -0.82
CA TRP A 24 -15.80 4.38 -1.98
C TRP A 24 -15.02 5.54 -2.61
N THR A 25 -15.56 6.75 -2.53
CA THR A 25 -14.95 7.98 -3.09
C THR A 25 -14.11 8.75 -2.08
N SER A 26 -13.97 8.28 -0.84
CA SER A 26 -13.15 8.96 0.16
C SER A 26 -11.66 8.91 -0.20
N ASP A 27 -10.93 9.94 0.18
CA ASP A 27 -9.48 10.00 -0.03
C ASP A 27 -8.77 8.89 0.77
N GLU A 28 -9.30 8.50 1.94
CA GLU A 28 -8.79 7.38 2.74
C GLU A 28 -8.87 6.05 1.97
N ALA A 29 -10.04 5.76 1.38
CA ALA A 29 -10.21 4.58 0.54
C ALA A 29 -9.34 4.63 -0.73
N ALA A 30 -9.04 5.82 -1.25
CA ALA A 30 -8.11 5.99 -2.36
C ALA A 30 -6.66 5.64 -1.95
N VAL A 31 -6.23 6.02 -0.74
CA VAL A 31 -4.94 5.61 -0.17
C VAL A 31 -4.87 4.09 0.00
N GLU A 32 -5.88 3.48 0.62
CA GLU A 32 -5.94 2.02 0.81
C GLU A 32 -5.86 1.26 -0.51
N ARG A 33 -6.66 1.66 -1.51
CA ARG A 33 -6.60 1.05 -2.86
C ARG A 33 -5.21 1.18 -3.48
N ARG A 34 -4.56 2.32 -3.28
CA ARG A 34 -3.20 2.56 -3.80
C ARG A 34 -2.20 1.62 -3.15
N LEU A 35 -2.28 1.38 -1.84
CA LEU A 35 -1.42 0.46 -1.10
C LEU A 35 -1.67 -0.99 -1.51
N HIS A 36 -2.92 -1.42 -1.67
CA HIS A 36 -3.23 -2.75 -2.21
C HIS A 36 -2.73 -2.93 -3.63
N GLY A 37 -2.80 -1.89 -4.46
CA GLY A 37 -2.21 -1.88 -5.80
C GLY A 37 -0.69 -2.08 -5.76
N LEU A 38 0.01 -1.41 -4.84
CA LEU A 38 1.45 -1.62 -4.63
C LEU A 38 1.76 -3.07 -4.25
N ALA A 39 1.00 -3.66 -3.31
CA ALA A 39 1.19 -5.05 -2.91
C ALA A 39 0.94 -6.03 -4.08
N ALA A 40 -0.09 -5.78 -4.89
CA ALA A 40 -0.36 -6.57 -6.09
C ALA A 40 0.80 -6.51 -7.09
N GLU A 41 1.31 -5.30 -7.38
CA GLU A 41 2.49 -5.11 -8.24
C GLU A 41 3.72 -5.84 -7.70
N VAL A 42 3.95 -5.81 -6.41
CA VAL A 42 5.07 -6.53 -5.77
C VAL A 42 4.89 -8.04 -5.92
N ASN A 43 3.68 -8.56 -5.81
CA ASN A 43 3.37 -9.99 -5.86
C ASN A 43 3.39 -10.58 -7.28
N GLU A 44 3.19 -9.78 -8.29
CA GLU A 44 3.22 -10.22 -9.70
C GLU A 44 4.63 -10.58 -10.17
N SER A 45 5.30 -11.54 -9.58
CA SER A 45 6.75 -11.72 -9.63
C SER A 45 7.27 -12.75 -10.63
N THR A 46 6.86 -12.73 -11.90
CA THR A 46 7.53 -13.62 -12.88
C THR A 46 7.68 -12.94 -14.22
N ILE A 47 8.76 -12.20 -14.42
CA ILE A 47 8.95 -11.55 -15.72
C ILE A 47 10.46 -11.54 -16.08
N ASP A 48 10.74 -11.86 -17.33
CA ASP A 48 12.02 -11.72 -18.02
C ASP A 48 12.56 -10.27 -18.00
N GLY A 49 13.82 -10.10 -18.30
CA GLY A 49 14.55 -8.84 -18.09
C GLY A 49 13.96 -7.58 -18.74
N ALA A 50 13.10 -7.69 -19.77
CA ALA A 50 12.43 -6.55 -20.40
C ALA A 50 11.22 -6.08 -19.56
N GLY A 51 10.47 -7.01 -19.00
CA GLY A 51 9.37 -6.72 -18.08
C GLY A 51 9.84 -6.08 -16.77
N LEU A 52 11.06 -6.37 -16.32
CA LEU A 52 11.63 -5.82 -15.10
C LEU A 52 11.74 -4.29 -15.10
N ARG A 53 12.15 -3.69 -16.23
CA ARG A 53 12.27 -2.23 -16.36
C ARG A 53 10.92 -1.53 -16.35
N ALA A 54 9.95 -2.07 -17.08
CA ALA A 54 8.59 -1.55 -17.10
C ALA A 54 7.97 -1.60 -15.69
N ARG A 55 8.21 -2.68 -14.97
CA ARG A 55 7.75 -2.90 -13.60
C ARG A 55 8.41 -1.96 -12.59
N SER A 56 9.72 -1.76 -12.66
CA SER A 56 10.39 -0.78 -11.81
C SER A 56 9.84 0.62 -12.02
N ALA A 57 9.50 0.99 -13.27
CA ALA A 57 8.84 2.26 -13.57
C ALA A 57 7.44 2.30 -12.95
N GLN A 58 6.66 1.23 -13.06
CA GLN A 58 5.32 1.11 -12.47
C GLN A 58 5.37 1.23 -10.95
N LEU A 59 6.23 0.45 -10.28
CA LEU A 59 6.45 0.53 -8.84
C LEU A 59 6.90 1.93 -8.42
N GLY A 60 7.74 2.60 -9.21
CA GLY A 60 8.17 3.97 -8.96
C GLY A 60 7.02 4.97 -8.85
N THR A 61 5.88 4.72 -9.50
CA THR A 61 4.71 5.62 -9.45
C THR A 61 4.05 5.68 -8.07
N TYR A 62 4.31 4.72 -7.19
CA TYR A 62 3.79 4.69 -5.83
C TYR A 62 4.56 5.56 -4.85
N PHE A 63 5.72 6.06 -5.24
CA PHE A 63 6.62 6.83 -4.39
C PHE A 63 6.82 8.25 -4.91
N THR A 64 7.09 9.20 -3.99
CA THR A 64 7.57 10.53 -4.38
C THR A 64 9.03 10.46 -4.85
N ASP A 65 9.51 11.47 -5.57
CA ASP A 65 10.88 11.51 -6.06
C ASP A 65 11.92 11.52 -4.93
N ASP A 66 11.56 12.16 -3.81
CA ASP A 66 12.37 12.35 -2.62
C ASP A 66 12.05 11.35 -1.49
N VAL A 67 11.39 10.24 -1.80
CA VAL A 67 11.00 9.23 -0.80
C VAL A 67 12.14 8.83 0.12
N VAL A 68 11.82 8.66 1.40
CA VAL A 68 12.74 8.19 2.43
C VAL A 68 12.26 6.87 3.01
N ILE A 69 13.09 5.83 2.99
CA ILE A 69 12.82 4.55 3.63
C ILE A 69 13.77 4.38 4.81
N ASP A 70 13.21 4.29 6.00
CA ASP A 70 13.93 4.07 7.25
C ASP A 70 13.67 2.63 7.72
N LEU A 71 14.70 1.81 7.71
CA LEU A 71 14.63 0.41 8.08
C LEU A 71 14.84 0.17 9.59
N GLY A 72 15.07 1.24 10.37
CA GLY A 72 15.37 1.13 11.79
C GLY A 72 16.73 0.49 12.09
N LYS A 73 16.97 0.17 13.36
CA LYS A 73 18.16 -0.57 13.85
C LYS A 73 19.51 0.01 13.44
N GLY A 74 19.60 1.34 13.27
CA GLY A 74 20.85 2.00 12.90
C GLY A 74 21.25 1.81 11.42
N ALA A 75 20.38 1.22 10.60
CA ALA A 75 20.58 1.18 9.17
C ALA A 75 20.48 2.60 8.58
N ALA A 76 21.33 2.90 7.61
CA ALA A 76 21.23 4.16 6.90
C ALA A 76 19.92 4.25 6.13
N ALA A 77 19.21 5.37 6.26
CA ALA A 77 17.96 5.58 5.52
C ALA A 77 18.24 5.65 4.01
N ILE A 78 17.42 4.94 3.23
CA ILE A 78 17.46 4.96 1.77
C ILE A 78 16.69 6.18 1.30
N ARG A 79 17.28 6.98 0.41
CA ARG A 79 16.70 8.24 -0.06
C ARG A 79 16.61 8.28 -1.56
N GLY A 80 15.49 8.81 -2.05
CA GLY A 80 15.20 9.01 -3.46
C GLY A 80 14.66 7.77 -4.17
N ARG A 81 13.63 8.00 -4.99
CA ARG A 81 12.93 6.95 -5.74
C ARG A 81 13.85 6.09 -6.60
N ALA A 82 14.81 6.71 -7.28
CA ALA A 82 15.75 5.99 -8.13
C ALA A 82 16.57 4.97 -7.33
N THR A 83 17.07 5.36 -6.15
CA THR A 83 17.82 4.48 -5.25
C THR A 83 16.95 3.32 -4.74
N VAL A 84 15.70 3.62 -4.35
CA VAL A 84 14.75 2.59 -3.90
C VAL A 84 14.47 1.58 -5.00
N MET A 85 14.26 2.03 -6.24
CA MET A 85 14.01 1.15 -7.39
C MET A 85 15.24 0.32 -7.77
N ASP A 86 16.44 0.89 -7.72
CA ASP A 86 17.69 0.14 -7.95
C ASP A 86 17.87 -0.96 -6.90
N MET A 87 17.66 -0.66 -5.63
CA MET A 87 17.70 -1.67 -4.56
C MET A 87 16.64 -2.74 -4.74
N ALA A 88 15.40 -2.36 -5.04
CA ALA A 88 14.32 -3.32 -5.27
C ALA A 88 14.64 -4.27 -6.43
N SER A 89 15.23 -3.75 -7.50
CA SER A 89 15.64 -4.57 -8.65
C SER A 89 16.74 -5.59 -8.32
N ARG A 90 17.62 -5.26 -7.37
CA ARG A 90 18.71 -6.15 -6.90
C ARG A 90 18.23 -7.21 -5.92
N LEU A 91 17.19 -6.87 -5.13
CA LEU A 91 16.63 -7.75 -4.10
C LEU A 91 15.61 -8.75 -4.65
N GLN A 92 15.25 -8.67 -5.93
CA GLN A 92 14.31 -9.62 -6.52
C GLN A 92 14.87 -11.06 -6.41
N PRO A 93 14.18 -11.93 -5.68
CA PRO A 93 14.64 -13.29 -5.51
C PRO A 93 14.53 -14.03 -6.85
N ARG A 94 15.63 -14.48 -7.38
CA ARG A 94 15.70 -15.24 -8.63
C ARG A 94 15.02 -16.61 -8.56
N THR A 95 14.62 -17.08 -7.38
CA THR A 95 14.23 -18.49 -7.17
C THR A 95 13.17 -18.75 -6.10
N SER A 96 12.69 -17.78 -5.33
CA SER A 96 11.66 -18.04 -4.30
C SER A 96 10.42 -17.17 -4.51
N ALA A 97 9.26 -17.82 -4.58
CA ALA A 97 7.99 -17.13 -4.56
C ALA A 97 7.83 -16.43 -3.20
N PHE A 98 7.70 -15.14 -3.23
CA PHE A 98 7.46 -14.32 -2.07
C PHE A 98 6.10 -13.62 -2.25
N THR A 99 5.33 -13.54 -1.20
CA THR A 99 4.04 -12.86 -1.21
C THR A 99 4.05 -11.77 -0.14
N LEU A 100 3.64 -10.56 -0.52
CA LEU A 100 3.40 -9.44 0.36
C LEU A 100 1.89 -9.29 0.57
N GLN A 101 1.45 -9.29 1.81
CA GLN A 101 0.08 -8.96 2.20
C GLN A 101 0.11 -7.75 3.14
N LEU A 102 -0.81 -6.82 2.93
CA LEU A 102 -0.99 -5.65 3.79
C LEU A 102 -2.30 -5.82 4.57
N THR A 103 -2.21 -5.73 5.89
CA THR A 103 -3.33 -5.85 6.83
C THR A 103 -3.34 -4.69 7.81
N ASP A 104 -4.42 -4.55 8.56
CA ASP A 104 -4.58 -3.55 9.63
C ASP A 104 -4.27 -2.11 9.17
N ILE A 105 -4.73 -1.76 7.97
CA ILE A 105 -4.45 -0.45 7.36
C ILE A 105 -5.30 0.61 8.06
N GLY A 106 -4.64 1.50 8.81
CA GLY A 106 -5.23 2.69 9.41
C GLY A 106 -4.74 3.95 8.71
N VAL A 107 -5.64 4.71 8.09
CA VAL A 107 -5.33 5.94 7.36
C VAL A 107 -5.84 7.15 8.13
N VAL A 108 -4.98 8.14 8.37
CA VAL A 108 -5.33 9.43 8.96
C VAL A 108 -4.86 10.54 8.02
N LEU A 109 -5.79 11.27 7.44
CA LEU A 109 -5.48 12.39 6.55
C LEU A 109 -5.34 13.70 7.32
N ALA A 110 -4.45 14.55 6.83
CA ALA A 110 -4.36 15.93 7.30
C ALA A 110 -5.61 16.75 6.88
N PRO A 111 -5.91 17.88 7.56
CA PRO A 111 -7.09 18.70 7.25
C PRO A 111 -7.14 19.22 5.82
N ASP A 112 -5.98 19.42 5.18
CA ASP A 112 -5.85 19.85 3.79
C ASP A 112 -6.17 18.75 2.77
N ARG A 113 -6.28 17.49 3.22
CA ARG A 113 -6.46 16.30 2.37
C ARG A 113 -5.43 16.13 1.26
N LEU A 114 -4.25 16.72 1.42
CA LEU A 114 -3.11 16.60 0.51
C LEU A 114 -2.00 15.74 1.08
N SER A 115 -2.06 15.45 2.37
CA SER A 115 -1.10 14.60 3.07
C SER A 115 -1.80 13.73 4.10
N GLY A 116 -1.09 12.72 4.62
CA GLY A 116 -1.60 11.84 5.66
C GLY A 116 -0.55 10.88 6.17
N SER A 117 -0.92 10.18 7.24
CA SER A 117 -0.17 9.08 7.81
C SER A 117 -0.95 7.78 7.68
N VAL A 118 -0.23 6.69 7.49
CA VAL A 118 -0.79 5.34 7.44
C VAL A 118 0.01 4.46 8.38
N VAL A 119 -0.67 3.67 9.19
CA VAL A 119 -0.08 2.55 9.93
C VAL A 119 -0.66 1.27 9.36
N LEU A 120 0.17 0.28 9.11
CA LEU A 120 -0.25 -1.00 8.58
C LEU A 120 0.69 -2.13 9.00
N THR A 121 0.22 -3.35 8.90
CA THR A 121 1.03 -4.55 9.03
C THR A 121 1.38 -5.11 7.65
N ALA A 122 2.67 -5.27 7.37
CA ALA A 122 3.16 -5.93 6.16
C ALA A 122 3.60 -7.35 6.51
N GLU A 123 2.94 -8.34 5.93
CA GLU A 123 3.25 -9.75 6.09
C GLU A 123 3.98 -10.27 4.85
N PHE A 124 5.17 -10.80 5.06
CA PHE A 124 6.01 -11.38 4.02
C PHE A 124 6.01 -12.89 4.18
N THR A 125 5.41 -13.60 3.23
CA THR A 125 5.45 -15.07 3.19
C THR A 125 6.43 -15.51 2.12
N ARG A 126 7.46 -16.27 2.53
CA ARG A 126 8.41 -16.91 1.61
C ARG A 126 8.02 -18.37 1.41
N ARG A 127 7.82 -18.79 0.15
CA ARG A 127 7.62 -20.19 -0.21
C ARG A 127 8.94 -20.75 -0.76
N GLY A 128 9.53 -21.72 -0.06
CA GLY A 128 10.73 -22.42 -0.52
C GLY A 128 11.46 -23.11 0.63
N GLY A 129 11.96 -24.33 0.42
CA GLY A 129 12.80 -25.04 1.39
C GLY A 129 12.08 -25.82 2.48
N GLY A 130 10.77 -26.17 2.31
CA GLY A 130 10.07 -27.08 3.23
C GLY A 130 9.28 -26.41 4.34
N GLU A 131 9.57 -25.18 4.72
CA GLU A 131 8.79 -24.40 5.68
C GLU A 131 8.42 -23.03 5.10
N ASN A 132 7.16 -22.62 5.29
CA ASN A 132 6.73 -21.26 4.97
C ASN A 132 7.21 -20.32 6.10
N ALA A 133 8.20 -19.49 5.81
CA ALA A 133 8.60 -18.45 6.74
C ALA A 133 7.69 -17.25 6.56
N ILE A 134 7.00 -16.85 7.63
CA ILE A 134 6.18 -15.63 7.69
C ILE A 134 6.94 -14.63 8.55
N ASP A 135 7.20 -13.45 8.01
CA ASP A 135 7.73 -12.31 8.76
C ASP A 135 6.71 -11.17 8.67
N ALA A 136 6.23 -10.69 9.81
CA ALA A 136 5.27 -9.59 9.90
C ALA A 136 5.97 -8.36 10.50
N ARG A 137 5.76 -7.21 9.89
CA ARG A 137 6.33 -5.93 10.34
C ARG A 137 5.24 -4.85 10.34
N GLU A 138 5.22 -4.09 11.41
CA GLU A 138 4.44 -2.86 11.44
C GLU A 138 5.20 -1.76 10.70
N LEU A 139 4.50 -1.08 9.80
CA LEU A 139 5.04 0.02 9.01
C LEU A 139 4.25 1.29 9.28
N SER A 140 4.97 2.40 9.41
CA SER A 140 4.40 3.75 9.40
C SER A 140 4.78 4.43 8.09
N LEU A 141 3.76 4.93 7.38
CA LEU A 141 3.95 5.62 6.10
C LEU A 141 3.49 7.07 6.23
N ALA A 142 4.23 7.98 5.58
CA ALA A 142 3.70 9.29 5.22
C ALA A 142 3.30 9.25 3.74
N VAL A 143 2.11 9.74 3.44
CA VAL A 143 1.57 9.80 2.08
C VAL A 143 1.26 11.23 1.68
N THR A 144 1.44 11.54 0.41
CA THR A 144 1.20 12.87 -0.16
C THR A 144 0.46 12.73 -1.48
N LYS A 145 -0.51 13.60 -1.72
CA LYS A 145 -1.24 13.66 -2.98
C LYS A 145 -0.50 14.57 -3.94
N ALA A 146 0.05 14.01 -5.01
CA ALA A 146 0.76 14.74 -6.05
C ALA A 146 0.18 14.35 -7.42
N ASP A 147 -0.12 15.35 -8.26
CA ASP A 147 -0.72 15.16 -9.58
C ASP A 147 -2.01 14.32 -9.55
N GLY A 148 -2.83 14.49 -8.50
CA GLY A 148 -4.08 13.74 -8.30
C GLY A 148 -3.91 12.30 -7.80
N ALA A 149 -2.69 11.81 -7.60
CA ALA A 149 -2.40 10.46 -7.10
C ALA A 149 -1.74 10.49 -5.73
N TRP A 150 -2.12 9.53 -4.87
CA TRP A 150 -1.46 9.32 -3.59
C TRP A 150 -0.12 8.61 -3.77
N ARG A 151 0.93 9.13 -3.16
CA ARG A 151 2.30 8.59 -3.20
C ARG A 151 2.89 8.52 -1.81
N ILE A 152 3.73 7.53 -1.58
CA ILE A 152 4.46 7.35 -0.33
C ILE A 152 5.67 8.28 -0.36
N SER A 153 5.76 9.20 0.61
CA SER A 153 6.91 10.11 0.78
C SER A 153 7.88 9.61 1.85
N ARG A 154 7.40 8.80 2.80
CA ARG A 154 8.23 8.16 3.82
C ARG A 154 7.68 6.79 4.18
N LEU A 155 8.58 5.85 4.42
CA LEU A 155 8.27 4.55 5.01
C LEU A 155 9.22 4.33 6.18
N THR A 156 8.68 3.96 7.33
CA THR A 156 9.46 3.63 8.53
C THR A 156 9.01 2.27 9.04
N VAL A 157 9.96 1.39 9.27
CA VAL A 157 9.70 0.11 9.96
C VAL A 157 9.58 0.41 11.45
N VAL A 158 8.40 0.12 12.01
CA VAL A 158 8.16 0.29 13.46
C VAL A 158 8.79 -0.89 14.18
N GLU A 159 9.72 -0.62 15.06
CA GLU A 159 10.29 -1.67 15.90
C GLU A 159 9.27 -2.04 16.98
N ALA A 160 8.84 -3.30 17.01
CA ALA A 160 8.09 -3.81 18.15
C ALA A 160 9.02 -3.78 19.38
N PHE A 161 8.66 -2.97 20.36
CA PHE A 161 9.32 -3.06 21.66
C PHE A 161 9.08 -4.46 22.24
N LYS A 162 10.16 -5.22 22.43
CA LYS A 162 10.14 -6.48 23.18
C LYS A 162 10.16 -6.18 24.66
#